data_ae4aa3925a3d4eed2d2e1192dafd4844
#
_entry.id   ae4aa3925a3d4eed2d2e1192dafd4844
#
_cell.length_a   1.000
_cell.length_b   1.000
_cell.length_c   1.000
_cell.angle_alpha   90.00
_cell.angle_beta   90.00
_cell.angle_gamma   90.00
#
_symmetry.space_group_name_H-M   'P 1'
#
loop_
_entity.id
_entity.type
_entity.pdbx_description
1 polymer ?
#
loop_
_entity_poly.entity_id
_entity_poly.type
_entity_poly.pdbx_seq_one_letter_code
_entity_poly.pdbx_strand_id
1 'polypeptide(L)'
;TLRFLKNVLDEVCALFPSPYIHLGGDEAPKGNWDQCPDCRKRITTEGLKDSHDLQLWFSAQMANYLKSKGRKAIFWGDVVYHDGYPLPDNTVIQWWNYRGHKDLALRNAVKHHYPVICSSNYDTYLNFPVTPWKGYTEARTFDLKDVYLNNPSDKAISEKNPLILGMSCALWTDDGVTERMIDRRLFPRILALSEQMWHEGEALDFDRFYRNILHRKAWFEEAGFEFGPALKEDVTKDYKWD
;
A
#
# COMPACT_ATOMS: atom_id res chain seq x y z
N THR A 1 -19.40 -17.35 -9.64
CA THR A 1 -18.30 -16.37 -9.39
C THR A 1 -16.92 -17.04 -9.46
N LEU A 2 -16.61 -18.07 -8.63
CA LEU A 2 -15.27 -18.69 -8.57
C LEU A 2 -14.75 -19.17 -9.92
N ARG A 3 -15.59 -19.91 -10.71
CA ARG A 3 -15.21 -20.40 -12.05
C ARG A 3 -14.87 -19.25 -13.00
N PHE A 4 -15.67 -18.18 -13.00
CA PHE A 4 -15.40 -17.00 -13.82
C PHE A 4 -14.05 -16.36 -13.47
N LEU A 5 -13.78 -16.14 -12.18
CA LEU A 5 -12.53 -15.54 -11.74
C LEU A 5 -11.30 -16.42 -12.01
N LYS A 6 -11.44 -17.74 -11.91
CA LYS A 6 -10.37 -18.67 -12.31
C LYS A 6 -10.03 -18.53 -13.79
N ASN A 7 -11.02 -18.39 -14.66
CA ASN A 7 -10.78 -18.16 -16.09
C ASN A 7 -10.06 -16.82 -16.33
N VAL A 8 -10.48 -15.74 -15.61
CA VAL A 8 -9.78 -14.44 -15.67
C VAL A 8 -8.33 -14.59 -15.21
N LEU A 9 -8.09 -15.30 -14.11
CA LEU A 9 -6.73 -15.50 -13.59
C LEU A 9 -5.87 -16.37 -14.53
N ASP A 10 -6.46 -17.28 -15.30
CA ASP A 10 -5.73 -18.02 -16.33
C ASP A 10 -5.19 -17.08 -17.41
N GLU A 11 -6.02 -16.16 -17.90
CA GLU A 11 -5.60 -15.16 -18.88
C GLU A 11 -4.54 -14.19 -18.30
N VAL A 12 -4.76 -13.70 -17.07
CA VAL A 12 -3.80 -12.82 -16.38
C VAL A 12 -2.45 -13.53 -16.21
N CYS A 13 -2.44 -14.78 -15.77
CA CYS A 13 -1.19 -15.53 -15.59
C CYS A 13 -0.48 -15.82 -16.92
N ALA A 14 -1.19 -15.90 -18.03
CA ALA A 14 -0.60 -16.06 -19.36
C ALA A 14 0.01 -14.74 -19.87
N LEU A 15 -0.64 -13.61 -19.59
CA LEU A 15 -0.19 -12.28 -20.03
C LEU A 15 0.97 -11.73 -19.19
N PHE A 16 0.97 -11.96 -17.87
CA PHE A 16 1.94 -11.41 -16.95
C PHE A 16 2.86 -12.47 -16.37
N PRO A 17 4.19 -12.40 -16.61
CA PRO A 17 5.15 -13.41 -16.14
C PRO A 17 5.49 -13.30 -14.66
N SER A 18 5.06 -12.24 -13.96
CA SER A 18 5.36 -12.01 -12.54
C SER A 18 4.98 -13.22 -11.67
N PRO A 19 5.83 -13.64 -10.72
CA PRO A 19 5.47 -14.64 -9.73
C PRO A 19 4.36 -14.18 -8.76
N TYR A 20 4.03 -12.88 -8.76
CA TYR A 20 3.05 -12.28 -7.88
C TYR A 20 1.84 -11.76 -8.68
N ILE A 21 0.64 -12.03 -8.16
CA ILE A 21 -0.63 -11.47 -8.68
C ILE A 21 -1.35 -10.79 -7.52
N HIS A 22 -1.63 -9.51 -7.67
CA HIS A 22 -2.36 -8.73 -6.66
C HIS A 22 -3.86 -8.88 -6.87
N LEU A 23 -4.58 -9.33 -5.85
CA LEU A 23 -6.00 -9.65 -5.88
C LEU A 23 -6.90 -8.59 -5.20
N GLY A 24 -6.33 -7.51 -4.69
CA GLY A 24 -7.08 -6.46 -3.99
C GLY A 24 -7.60 -6.91 -2.64
N GLY A 25 -8.90 -6.79 -2.41
CA GLY A 25 -9.57 -7.25 -1.20
C GLY A 25 -9.80 -6.18 -0.13
N ASP A 26 -9.46 -4.93 -0.45
CA ASP A 26 -9.63 -3.76 0.39
C ASP A 26 -11.08 -3.26 0.41
N GLU A 27 -11.42 -2.55 1.49
CA GLU A 27 -12.64 -1.75 1.64
C GLU A 27 -13.96 -2.46 1.25
N ALA A 28 -14.03 -3.78 1.35
CA ALA A 28 -15.21 -4.56 1.00
C ALA A 28 -16.31 -4.44 2.07
N PRO A 29 -17.42 -3.71 1.83
CA PRO A 29 -18.51 -3.58 2.79
C PRO A 29 -19.32 -4.87 2.86
N LYS A 30 -19.53 -5.40 4.08
CA LYS A 30 -20.20 -6.69 4.31
C LYS A 30 -21.71 -6.62 4.48
N GLY A 31 -22.28 -5.42 4.65
CA GLY A 31 -23.70 -5.27 4.97
C GLY A 31 -24.65 -5.98 3.99
N ASN A 32 -24.32 -5.97 2.70
CA ASN A 32 -25.10 -6.69 1.69
C ASN A 32 -24.91 -8.21 1.79
N TRP A 33 -23.73 -8.69 2.22
CA TRP A 33 -23.46 -10.12 2.35
C TRP A 33 -24.22 -10.71 3.54
N ASP A 34 -24.34 -9.94 4.63
CA ASP A 34 -25.09 -10.34 5.82
C ASP A 34 -26.59 -10.52 5.55
N GLN A 35 -27.11 -9.81 4.55
CA GLN A 35 -28.52 -9.89 4.13
C GLN A 35 -28.74 -10.90 2.97
N CYS A 36 -27.71 -11.27 2.24
CA CYS A 36 -27.79 -12.14 1.09
C CYS A 36 -28.04 -13.61 1.49
N PRO A 37 -29.15 -14.25 1.03
CA PRO A 37 -29.44 -15.65 1.37
C PRO A 37 -28.34 -16.62 0.92
N ASP A 38 -27.74 -16.41 -0.25
CA ASP A 38 -26.69 -17.26 -0.79
C ASP A 38 -25.38 -17.10 0.00
N CYS A 39 -25.04 -15.88 0.44
CA CYS A 39 -23.89 -15.64 1.30
C CYS A 39 -24.06 -16.33 2.66
N ARG A 40 -25.23 -16.18 3.30
CA ARG A 40 -25.53 -16.86 4.58
C ARG A 40 -25.52 -18.39 4.42
N LYS A 41 -26.09 -18.90 3.33
CA LYS A 41 -26.00 -20.34 3.04
C LYS A 41 -24.56 -20.80 2.90
N ARG A 42 -23.72 -20.02 2.21
CA ARG A 42 -22.29 -20.34 2.07
C ARG A 42 -21.57 -20.33 3.42
N ILE A 43 -21.79 -19.30 4.23
CA ILE A 43 -21.25 -19.22 5.59
C ILE A 43 -21.58 -20.49 6.39
N THR A 44 -22.84 -20.90 6.41
CA THR A 44 -23.28 -22.13 7.10
C THR A 44 -22.65 -23.38 6.51
N THR A 45 -22.65 -23.51 5.18
CA THR A 45 -22.16 -24.72 4.49
C THR A 45 -20.66 -24.94 4.69
N GLU A 46 -19.88 -23.85 4.72
CA GLU A 46 -18.42 -23.92 4.88
C GLU A 46 -17.98 -23.82 6.37
N GLY A 47 -18.92 -23.74 7.30
CA GLY A 47 -18.61 -23.61 8.74
C GLY A 47 -17.91 -22.31 9.12
N LEU A 48 -18.19 -21.24 8.40
CA LEU A 48 -17.61 -19.91 8.63
C LEU A 48 -18.35 -19.18 9.75
N LYS A 49 -17.68 -18.24 10.42
CA LYS A 49 -18.27 -17.49 11.54
C LYS A 49 -19.23 -16.40 11.06
N ASP A 50 -18.81 -15.65 10.04
CA ASP A 50 -19.48 -14.44 9.60
C ASP A 50 -19.05 -14.07 8.16
N SER A 51 -19.44 -12.87 7.72
CA SER A 51 -19.08 -12.33 6.41
C SER A 51 -17.60 -11.96 6.27
N HIS A 52 -16.86 -11.74 7.36
CA HIS A 52 -15.40 -11.60 7.31
C HIS A 52 -14.74 -12.92 6.96
N ASP A 53 -15.14 -13.99 7.64
CA ASP A 53 -14.68 -15.34 7.32
C ASP A 53 -15.05 -15.72 5.88
N LEU A 54 -16.20 -15.27 5.38
CA LEU A 54 -16.59 -15.47 3.99
C LEU A 54 -15.63 -14.77 3.00
N GLN A 55 -15.18 -13.56 3.31
CA GLN A 55 -14.16 -12.88 2.50
C GLN A 55 -12.82 -13.63 2.54
N LEU A 56 -12.37 -14.02 3.73
CA LEU A 56 -11.13 -14.81 3.91
C LEU A 56 -11.21 -16.14 3.16
N TRP A 57 -12.31 -16.87 3.30
CA TRP A 57 -12.54 -18.11 2.57
C TRP A 57 -12.48 -17.90 1.05
N PHE A 58 -13.15 -16.86 0.55
CA PHE A 58 -13.13 -16.52 -0.87
C PHE A 58 -11.71 -16.16 -1.35
N SER A 59 -10.99 -15.34 -0.58
CA SER A 59 -9.60 -14.98 -0.85
C SER A 59 -8.69 -16.21 -0.86
N ALA A 60 -8.89 -17.14 0.09
CA ALA A 60 -8.16 -18.40 0.15
C ALA A 60 -8.42 -19.28 -1.08
N GLN A 61 -9.67 -19.32 -1.62
CA GLN A 61 -9.96 -20.05 -2.86
C GLN A 61 -9.18 -19.51 -4.04
N MET A 62 -9.05 -18.18 -4.15
CA MET A 62 -8.31 -17.55 -5.24
C MET A 62 -6.80 -17.71 -5.06
N ALA A 63 -6.28 -17.56 -3.83
CA ALA A 63 -4.87 -17.76 -3.53
C ALA A 63 -4.43 -19.22 -3.77
N ASN A 64 -5.24 -20.20 -3.36
CA ASN A 64 -5.00 -21.62 -3.67
C ASN A 64 -5.00 -21.89 -5.17
N TYR A 65 -5.88 -21.23 -5.91
CA TYR A 65 -5.87 -21.35 -7.37
C TYR A 65 -4.58 -20.79 -7.97
N LEU A 66 -4.12 -19.63 -7.55
CA LEU A 66 -2.84 -19.07 -7.97
C LEU A 66 -1.65 -19.96 -7.55
N LYS A 67 -1.71 -20.56 -6.36
CA LYS A 67 -0.70 -21.55 -5.89
C LYS A 67 -0.59 -22.72 -6.88
N SER A 68 -1.71 -23.24 -7.38
CA SER A 68 -1.71 -24.31 -8.38
C SER A 68 -1.09 -23.91 -9.74
N LYS A 69 -0.98 -22.59 -9.99
CA LYS A 69 -0.29 -21.99 -11.15
C LYS A 69 1.15 -21.58 -10.86
N GLY A 70 1.68 -21.91 -9.68
CA GLY A 70 3.03 -21.50 -9.24
C GLY A 70 3.14 -20.02 -8.92
N ARG A 71 2.03 -19.32 -8.62
CA ARG A 71 1.99 -17.89 -8.33
C ARG A 71 1.72 -17.62 -6.85
N LYS A 72 2.15 -16.45 -6.37
CA LYS A 72 1.83 -15.91 -5.05
C LYS A 72 0.69 -14.90 -5.18
N ALA A 73 -0.21 -14.88 -4.19
CA ALA A 73 -1.31 -13.94 -4.11
C ALA A 73 -0.95 -12.77 -3.20
N ILE A 74 -1.08 -11.53 -3.66
CA ILE A 74 -0.99 -10.35 -2.81
C ILE A 74 -2.40 -9.86 -2.51
N PHE A 75 -2.68 -9.50 -1.25
CA PHE A 75 -3.90 -8.84 -0.83
C PHE A 75 -3.59 -7.57 -0.07
N TRP A 76 -4.48 -6.57 -0.16
CA TRP A 76 -4.46 -5.45 0.77
C TRP A 76 -4.72 -5.92 2.20
N GLY A 77 -4.15 -5.20 3.17
CA GLY A 77 -4.20 -5.54 4.59
C GLY A 77 -5.60 -5.72 5.18
N ASP A 78 -6.62 -5.13 4.56
CA ASP A 78 -8.02 -5.24 4.97
C ASP A 78 -8.50 -6.67 5.13
N VAL A 79 -8.00 -7.55 4.29
CA VAL A 79 -8.38 -8.97 4.30
C VAL A 79 -8.02 -9.64 5.64
N VAL A 80 -6.96 -9.16 6.30
CA VAL A 80 -6.47 -9.74 7.57
C VAL A 80 -6.64 -8.83 8.79
N TYR A 81 -7.53 -7.82 8.75
CA TYR A 81 -7.84 -7.01 9.93
C TYR A 81 -8.42 -7.84 11.09
N HIS A 82 -9.10 -8.91 10.78
CA HIS A 82 -9.64 -9.84 11.77
C HIS A 82 -9.02 -11.23 11.59
N ASP A 83 -8.75 -11.86 12.69
CA ASP A 83 -8.42 -13.29 12.70
C ASP A 83 -9.65 -14.09 12.26
N GLY A 84 -9.46 -15.06 11.36
CA GLY A 84 -10.55 -15.88 10.86
C GLY A 84 -10.06 -17.04 10.00
N TYR A 85 -10.77 -17.32 8.94
CA TYR A 85 -10.42 -18.39 8.01
C TYR A 85 -8.98 -18.26 7.48
N PRO A 86 -8.14 -19.32 7.55
CA PRO A 86 -6.73 -19.21 7.21
C PRO A 86 -6.49 -19.02 5.72
N LEU A 87 -5.58 -18.13 5.36
CA LEU A 87 -5.07 -17.98 4.02
C LEU A 87 -3.91 -18.96 3.78
N PRO A 88 -3.70 -19.43 2.53
CA PRO A 88 -2.60 -20.34 2.22
C PRO A 88 -1.23 -19.64 2.27
N ASP A 89 -0.17 -20.46 2.35
CA ASP A 89 1.23 -20.05 2.53
C ASP A 89 1.83 -19.25 1.36
N ASN A 90 1.18 -19.20 0.20
CA ASN A 90 1.57 -18.36 -0.92
C ASN A 90 0.98 -16.93 -0.85
N THR A 91 0.42 -16.55 0.30
CA THR A 91 -0.17 -15.23 0.53
C THR A 91 0.90 -14.22 0.94
N VAL A 92 0.78 -13.01 0.41
CA VAL A 92 1.55 -11.80 0.79
C VAL A 92 0.55 -10.71 1.14
N ILE A 93 0.82 -9.95 2.18
CA ILE A 93 -0.04 -8.84 2.62
C ILE A 93 0.62 -7.51 2.28
N GLN A 94 -0.09 -6.65 1.54
CA GLN A 94 0.30 -5.26 1.35
C GLN A 94 -0.40 -4.40 2.41
N TRP A 95 0.36 -4.00 3.42
CA TRP A 95 -0.15 -3.22 4.55
C TRP A 95 -0.17 -1.73 4.21
N TRP A 96 -1.32 -1.07 4.41
CA TRP A 96 -1.47 0.34 4.05
C TRP A 96 -2.08 1.23 5.13
N ASN A 97 -2.55 0.69 6.25
CA ASN A 97 -3.26 1.41 7.32
C ASN A 97 -4.61 1.98 6.89
N TYR A 98 -5.64 1.82 7.69
CA TYR A 98 -6.93 2.39 7.38
C TYR A 98 -7.76 2.71 8.62
N ARG A 99 -8.31 3.93 8.69
CA ARG A 99 -9.38 4.38 9.58
C ARG A 99 -9.32 3.84 11.02
N GLY A 100 -8.19 3.91 11.67
CA GLY A 100 -8.03 3.44 13.05
C GLY A 100 -7.68 1.97 13.21
N HIS A 101 -7.70 1.18 12.15
CA HIS A 101 -7.18 -0.20 12.17
C HIS A 101 -5.65 -0.27 12.11
N LYS A 102 -5.00 0.87 11.96
CA LYS A 102 -3.54 1.08 11.97
C LYS A 102 -2.72 -0.21 11.73
N ASP A 103 -2.21 -0.80 12.79
CA ASP A 103 -1.27 -1.93 12.71
C ASP A 103 -1.94 -3.31 12.77
N LEU A 104 -3.28 -3.41 12.82
CA LEU A 104 -3.95 -4.71 12.98
C LEU A 104 -3.59 -5.68 11.85
N ALA A 105 -3.67 -5.21 10.60
CA ALA A 105 -3.31 -6.03 9.44
C ALA A 105 -1.86 -6.50 9.50
N LEU A 106 -0.94 -5.61 9.89
CA LEU A 106 0.47 -5.92 10.01
C LEU A 106 0.72 -6.93 11.13
N ARG A 107 0.14 -6.72 12.33
CA ARG A 107 0.28 -7.66 13.45
C ARG A 107 -0.30 -9.04 13.12
N ASN A 108 -1.45 -9.09 12.47
CA ASN A 108 -2.05 -10.34 12.04
C ASN A 108 -1.24 -11.03 10.96
N ALA A 109 -0.72 -10.27 9.97
CA ALA A 109 0.16 -10.83 8.96
C ALA A 109 1.41 -11.48 9.58
N VAL A 110 2.07 -10.78 10.52
CA VAL A 110 3.25 -11.30 11.24
C VAL A 110 2.89 -12.52 12.09
N LYS A 111 1.78 -12.46 12.84
CA LYS A 111 1.28 -13.58 13.65
C LYS A 111 1.06 -14.85 12.83
N HIS A 112 0.55 -14.70 11.62
CA HIS A 112 0.28 -15.82 10.70
C HIS A 112 1.43 -16.11 9.73
N HIS A 113 2.58 -15.47 9.90
CA HIS A 113 3.77 -15.63 9.04
C HIS A 113 3.53 -15.30 7.58
N TYR A 114 2.62 -14.38 7.26
CA TYR A 114 2.47 -13.85 5.90
C TYR A 114 3.54 -12.78 5.64
N PRO A 115 4.32 -12.88 4.54
CA PRO A 115 5.21 -11.82 4.13
C PRO A 115 4.44 -10.50 3.89
N VAL A 116 5.11 -9.36 4.16
CA VAL A 116 4.48 -8.04 4.12
C VAL A 116 5.22 -7.10 3.19
N ILE A 117 4.47 -6.35 2.38
CA ILE A 117 4.91 -5.15 1.68
C ILE A 117 4.39 -3.95 2.47
N CYS A 118 5.28 -3.06 2.91
CA CYS A 118 4.92 -1.86 3.65
C CYS A 118 4.50 -0.73 2.71
N SER A 119 3.24 -0.29 2.80
CA SER A 119 2.65 0.78 1.98
C SER A 119 1.85 1.74 2.85
N SER A 120 2.31 2.03 4.08
CA SER A 120 1.59 2.89 5.02
C SER A 120 1.17 4.21 4.36
N ASN A 121 -0.13 4.49 4.34
CA ASN A 121 -0.67 5.68 3.69
C ASN A 121 -0.13 7.00 4.28
N TYR A 122 0.16 7.04 5.56
CA TYR A 122 0.72 8.22 6.23
C TYR A 122 2.22 8.44 5.98
N ASP A 123 2.89 7.50 5.35
CA ASP A 123 4.32 7.56 5.09
C ASP A 123 4.67 7.44 3.60
N THR A 124 3.80 6.81 2.80
CA THR A 124 4.13 6.44 1.41
C THR A 124 3.11 6.85 0.35
N TYR A 125 1.97 7.45 0.74
CA TYR A 125 0.96 7.89 -0.23
C TYR A 125 1.23 9.32 -0.68
N LEU A 126 1.86 9.45 -1.84
CA LEU A 126 2.34 10.73 -2.38
C LEU A 126 1.24 11.64 -2.93
N ASN A 127 -0.01 11.18 -2.99
CA ASN A 127 -1.16 12.05 -3.18
C ASN A 127 -1.44 12.95 -1.96
N PHE A 128 -0.98 12.58 -0.76
CA PHE A 128 -1.05 13.47 0.40
C PHE A 128 -0.15 14.69 0.17
N PRO A 129 -0.67 15.92 0.39
CA PRO A 129 0.09 17.14 0.16
C PRO A 129 1.14 17.38 1.24
N VAL A 130 2.04 18.33 0.99
CA VAL A 130 3.04 18.78 1.97
C VAL A 130 2.39 19.60 3.09
N THR A 131 1.35 20.37 2.78
CA THR A 131 0.52 21.13 3.73
C THR A 131 -0.96 20.86 3.48
N PRO A 132 -1.87 21.14 4.43
CA PRO A 132 -3.31 20.94 4.24
C PRO A 132 -3.84 21.55 2.95
N TRP A 133 -4.66 20.79 2.22
CA TRP A 133 -5.22 21.20 0.94
C TRP A 133 -6.51 20.42 0.62
N LYS A 134 -7.57 21.12 0.27
CA LYS A 134 -8.91 20.53 0.00
C LYS A 134 -9.32 19.54 1.11
N GLY A 135 -9.58 18.28 0.81
CA GLY A 135 -9.97 17.23 1.76
C GLY A 135 -8.84 16.68 2.65
N TYR A 136 -7.60 17.15 2.47
CA TYR A 136 -6.45 16.69 3.25
C TYR A 136 -6.19 17.60 4.45
N THR A 137 -6.35 17.03 5.65
CA THR A 137 -6.05 17.71 6.92
C THR A 137 -4.58 17.56 7.29
N GLU A 138 -4.12 18.28 8.33
CA GLU A 138 -2.73 18.20 8.83
C GLU A 138 -2.28 16.75 9.09
N ALA A 139 -3.15 15.90 9.61
CA ALA A 139 -2.84 14.50 9.86
C ALA A 139 -2.58 13.67 8.58
N ARG A 140 -2.88 14.24 7.41
CA ARG A 140 -2.69 13.62 6.09
C ARG A 140 -1.74 14.43 5.24
N THR A 141 -0.72 15.02 5.87
CA THR A 141 0.33 15.80 5.21
C THR A 141 1.69 15.34 5.68
N PHE A 142 2.64 15.33 4.77
CA PHE A 142 4.04 15.08 5.09
C PHE A 142 4.95 15.66 4.00
N ASP A 143 6.09 16.16 4.41
CA ASP A 143 7.09 16.73 3.53
C ASP A 143 8.24 15.75 3.22
N LEU A 144 9.25 16.22 2.51
CA LEU A 144 10.41 15.41 2.13
C LEU A 144 11.16 14.86 3.36
N LYS A 145 11.27 15.67 4.43
CA LYS A 145 11.97 15.28 5.65
C LYS A 145 11.19 14.22 6.42
N ASP A 146 9.86 14.40 6.51
CA ASP A 146 8.97 13.41 7.11
C ASP A 146 9.09 12.07 6.39
N VAL A 147 9.03 12.07 5.04
CA VAL A 147 9.21 10.86 4.23
C VAL A 147 10.56 10.21 4.46
N TYR A 148 11.64 11.00 4.48
CA TYR A 148 12.99 10.49 4.61
C TYR A 148 13.28 9.87 5.98
N LEU A 149 12.70 10.42 7.05
CA LEU A 149 12.93 9.96 8.43
C LEU A 149 11.93 8.91 8.92
N ASN A 150 10.77 8.79 8.25
CA ASN A 150 9.72 7.86 8.63
C ASN A 150 9.77 6.57 7.82
N ASN A 151 10.45 5.57 8.32
CA ASN A 151 10.39 4.24 7.71
C ASN A 151 9.16 3.48 8.24
N PRO A 152 8.16 3.15 7.40
CA PRO A 152 6.98 2.41 7.85
C PRO A 152 7.29 1.00 8.36
N SER A 153 8.38 0.37 7.88
CA SER A 153 8.78 -0.95 8.36
C SER A 153 9.28 -0.94 9.80
N ASP A 154 9.86 0.17 10.27
CA ASP A 154 10.41 0.29 11.62
C ASP A 154 9.31 0.49 12.68
N LYS A 155 8.16 1.02 12.27
CA LYS A 155 7.07 1.39 13.21
C LYS A 155 6.35 0.20 13.83
N ALA A 156 6.45 -0.94 13.22
CA ALA A 156 5.58 -2.05 13.56
C ALA A 156 6.30 -3.36 13.83
N ILE A 157 7.53 -3.49 13.40
CA ILE A 157 8.30 -4.71 13.55
C ILE A 157 9.75 -4.31 13.77
N SER A 158 10.35 -4.82 14.83
CA SER A 158 11.78 -4.64 15.08
C SER A 158 12.60 -4.90 13.82
N GLU A 159 13.60 -4.07 13.61
CA GLU A 159 14.56 -4.15 12.50
C GLU A 159 14.88 -5.59 12.08
N LYS A 160 14.89 -5.83 10.77
CA LYS A 160 15.26 -7.12 10.15
C LYS A 160 14.25 -8.26 10.33
N ASN A 161 12.96 -7.98 10.43
CA ASN A 161 11.99 -9.07 10.35
C ASN A 161 11.99 -9.68 8.93
N PRO A 162 12.29 -10.99 8.79
CA PRO A 162 12.40 -11.63 7.48
C PRO A 162 11.07 -11.68 6.71
N LEU A 163 9.96 -11.35 7.36
CA LEU A 163 8.66 -11.24 6.71
C LEU A 163 8.48 -9.92 5.95
N ILE A 164 9.28 -8.90 6.23
CA ILE A 164 9.21 -7.63 5.47
C ILE A 164 9.93 -7.80 4.15
N LEU A 165 9.18 -7.77 3.05
CA LEU A 165 9.72 -7.87 1.69
C LEU A 165 10.28 -6.54 1.17
N GLY A 166 9.82 -5.42 1.73
CA GLY A 166 10.19 -4.08 1.31
C GLY A 166 9.01 -3.11 1.42
N MET A 167 9.15 -1.98 0.72
CA MET A 167 8.15 -0.91 0.69
C MET A 167 7.58 -0.69 -0.71
N SER A 168 6.43 -0.04 -0.75
CA SER A 168 5.81 0.48 -1.96
C SER A 168 5.23 1.85 -1.67
N CYS A 169 5.30 2.76 -2.63
CA CYS A 169 4.58 4.03 -2.57
C CYS A 169 3.44 4.05 -3.59
N ALA A 170 2.47 4.91 -3.33
CA ALA A 170 1.34 5.10 -4.22
C ALA A 170 1.03 6.58 -4.43
N LEU A 171 0.50 6.90 -5.59
CA LEU A 171 -0.14 8.19 -5.87
C LEU A 171 -1.55 7.92 -6.37
N TRP A 172 -2.52 8.16 -5.51
CA TRP A 172 -3.93 8.06 -5.84
C TRP A 172 -4.42 9.40 -6.41
N THR A 173 -5.37 9.35 -7.33
CA THR A 173 -5.90 10.55 -7.99
C THR A 173 -7.27 10.97 -7.44
N ASP A 174 -7.57 10.58 -6.21
CA ASP A 174 -8.71 11.05 -5.43
C ASP A 174 -8.57 12.52 -4.99
N ASP A 175 -9.64 13.09 -4.44
CA ASP A 175 -9.68 14.44 -3.87
C ASP A 175 -9.07 15.55 -4.76
N GLY A 176 -9.22 15.40 -6.08
CA GLY A 176 -8.88 16.44 -7.04
C GLY A 176 -7.40 16.51 -7.44
N VAL A 177 -6.64 15.44 -7.27
CA VAL A 177 -5.30 15.33 -7.89
C VAL A 177 -5.46 15.21 -9.40
N THR A 178 -4.87 16.14 -10.13
CA THR A 178 -4.91 16.21 -11.60
C THR A 178 -3.58 15.75 -12.20
N GLU A 179 -3.56 15.45 -13.51
CA GLU A 179 -2.35 15.06 -14.22
C GLU A 179 -1.21 16.08 -14.04
N ARG A 180 -1.53 17.39 -14.07
CA ARG A 180 -0.54 18.46 -13.86
C ARG A 180 0.10 18.46 -12.47
N MET A 181 -0.55 17.83 -11.51
CA MET A 181 -0.05 17.77 -10.13
C MET A 181 0.82 16.56 -9.87
N ILE A 182 0.86 15.58 -10.79
CA ILE A 182 1.54 14.30 -10.56
C ILE A 182 3.01 14.52 -10.17
N ASP A 183 3.76 15.22 -11.00
CA ASP A 183 5.18 15.44 -10.75
C ASP A 183 5.41 16.20 -9.44
N ARG A 184 4.64 17.26 -9.19
CA ARG A 184 4.74 18.07 -7.96
C ARG A 184 4.35 17.30 -6.70
N ARG A 185 3.53 16.25 -6.83
CA ARG A 185 3.19 15.35 -5.73
C ARG A 185 4.26 14.28 -5.52
N LEU A 186 4.89 13.82 -6.59
CA LEU A 186 5.93 12.81 -6.53
C LEU A 186 7.28 13.41 -6.13
N PHE A 187 7.74 14.42 -6.87
CA PHE A 187 9.08 14.98 -6.68
C PHE A 187 9.07 16.17 -5.70
N PRO A 188 10.06 16.24 -4.79
CA PRO A 188 11.19 15.31 -4.64
C PRO A 188 10.93 14.12 -3.72
N ARG A 189 9.76 13.94 -3.12
CA ARG A 189 9.47 12.97 -2.05
C ARG A 189 9.69 11.51 -2.48
N ILE A 190 9.42 11.15 -3.74
CA ILE A 190 9.68 9.80 -4.24
C ILE A 190 11.18 9.43 -4.17
N LEU A 191 12.08 10.42 -4.25
CA LEU A 191 13.51 10.19 -4.14
C LEU A 191 13.92 9.79 -2.71
N ALA A 192 13.21 10.30 -1.70
CA ALA A 192 13.42 9.90 -0.30
C ALA A 192 12.97 8.46 -0.07
N LEU A 193 11.84 8.05 -0.64
CA LEU A 193 11.39 6.66 -0.57
C LEU A 193 12.36 5.72 -1.30
N SER A 194 12.87 6.15 -2.46
CA SER A 194 13.89 5.39 -3.19
C SER A 194 15.16 5.22 -2.35
N GLU A 195 15.65 6.28 -1.69
CA GLU A 195 16.80 6.21 -0.80
C GLU A 195 16.56 5.19 0.31
N GLN A 196 15.42 5.24 1.00
CA GLN A 196 15.07 4.27 2.04
C GLN A 196 15.01 2.83 1.54
N MET A 197 14.45 2.61 0.33
CA MET A 197 14.31 1.27 -0.24
C MET A 197 15.64 0.63 -0.61
N TRP A 198 16.64 1.42 -0.95
CA TRP A 198 17.96 0.96 -1.39
C TRP A 198 19.05 1.13 -0.34
N HIS A 199 18.72 1.75 0.78
CA HIS A 199 19.68 2.03 1.85
C HIS A 199 19.95 0.77 2.67
N GLU A 200 21.23 0.43 2.85
CA GLU A 200 21.68 -0.68 3.69
C GLU A 200 22.69 -0.18 4.75
N GLY A 201 22.29 -0.29 6.03
CA GLY A 201 23.23 -0.41 7.14
C GLY A 201 23.85 0.87 7.72
N GLU A 202 23.78 2.04 7.07
CA GLU A 202 24.27 3.31 7.60
C GLU A 202 23.13 4.18 8.14
N ALA A 203 23.43 5.11 9.04
CA ALA A 203 22.46 6.09 9.50
C ALA A 203 22.05 7.03 8.34
N LEU A 204 20.76 7.27 8.19
CA LEU A 204 20.23 8.22 7.22
C LEU A 204 20.68 9.65 7.58
N ASP A 205 21.24 10.36 6.61
CA ASP A 205 21.69 11.77 6.75
C ASP A 205 20.83 12.65 5.84
N PHE A 206 19.78 13.26 6.43
CA PHE A 206 18.84 14.10 5.68
C PHE A 206 19.53 15.31 5.06
N ASP A 207 20.48 15.96 5.74
CA ASP A 207 21.11 17.16 5.22
C ASP A 207 21.99 16.86 4.01
N ARG A 208 22.70 15.75 4.04
CA ARG A 208 23.48 15.26 2.86
C ARG A 208 22.52 14.91 1.71
N PHE A 209 21.47 14.17 2.00
CA PHE A 209 20.48 13.79 1.00
C PHE A 209 19.84 15.03 0.37
N TYR A 210 19.38 15.97 1.18
CA TYR A 210 18.71 17.20 0.71
C TYR A 210 19.63 18.05 -0.17
N ARG A 211 20.90 18.25 0.23
CA ARG A 211 21.89 18.94 -0.62
C ARG A 211 22.07 18.25 -1.97
N ASN A 212 22.10 16.92 -2.00
CA ASN A 212 22.22 16.15 -3.25
C ASN A 212 20.99 16.34 -4.16
N ILE A 213 19.78 16.40 -3.59
CA ILE A 213 18.56 16.70 -4.33
C ILE A 213 18.61 18.10 -4.95
N LEU A 214 18.96 19.11 -4.16
CA LEU A 214 19.06 20.49 -4.66
C LEU A 214 20.09 20.62 -5.78
N HIS A 215 21.24 19.96 -5.64
CA HIS A 215 22.30 19.98 -6.66
C HIS A 215 21.85 19.34 -7.99
N ARG A 216 20.98 18.33 -7.93
CA ARG A 216 20.50 17.61 -9.12
C ARG A 216 19.17 18.12 -9.66
N LYS A 217 18.53 19.07 -8.98
CA LYS A 217 17.20 19.59 -9.35
C LYS A 217 17.15 20.05 -10.80
N ALA A 218 18.13 20.85 -11.25
CA ALA A 218 18.18 21.35 -12.61
C ALA A 218 18.19 20.21 -13.66
N TRP A 219 18.86 19.12 -13.38
CA TRP A 219 18.88 17.97 -14.28
C TRP A 219 17.50 17.30 -14.43
N PHE A 220 16.74 17.21 -13.35
CA PHE A 220 15.36 16.70 -13.40
C PHE A 220 14.45 17.66 -14.17
N GLU A 221 14.59 18.97 -13.97
CA GLU A 221 13.81 20.00 -14.66
C GLU A 221 14.11 20.03 -16.16
N GLU A 222 15.38 19.87 -16.57
CA GLU A 222 15.77 19.70 -17.96
C GLU A 222 15.19 18.42 -18.60
N ALA A 223 15.01 17.36 -17.80
CA ALA A 223 14.36 16.13 -18.24
C ALA A 223 12.83 16.23 -18.27
N GLY A 224 12.26 17.37 -17.91
CA GLY A 224 10.83 17.67 -17.97
C GLY A 224 10.02 17.34 -16.71
N PHE A 225 10.68 17.04 -15.58
CA PHE A 225 9.99 16.79 -14.30
C PHE A 225 9.79 18.10 -13.53
N GLU A 226 8.58 18.29 -13.00
CA GLU A 226 8.27 19.43 -12.14
C GLU A 226 8.44 19.07 -10.65
N PHE A 227 9.29 19.83 -9.95
CA PHE A 227 9.43 19.68 -8.49
C PHE A 227 8.33 20.45 -7.76
N GLY A 228 7.64 19.77 -6.86
CA GLY A 228 6.80 20.40 -5.85
C GLY A 228 7.63 20.93 -4.67
N PRO A 229 6.95 21.49 -3.64
CA PRO A 229 7.62 21.93 -2.42
C PRO A 229 8.27 20.74 -1.75
N ALA A 230 9.53 20.90 -1.32
CA ALA A 230 10.26 19.87 -0.60
C ALA A 230 9.86 19.85 0.87
N LEU A 231 9.82 21.01 1.51
CA LEU A 231 9.53 21.19 2.94
C LEU A 231 8.24 22.00 3.13
N LYS A 232 7.65 21.91 4.31
CA LYS A 232 6.43 22.66 4.65
C LYS A 232 6.62 24.18 4.53
N GLU A 233 7.78 24.67 4.88
CA GLU A 233 8.17 26.07 4.76
C GLU A 233 8.29 26.58 3.32
N ASP A 234 8.45 25.69 2.34
CA ASP A 234 8.50 26.05 0.93
C ASP A 234 7.10 26.40 0.38
N VAL A 235 6.04 26.05 1.08
CA VAL A 235 4.66 26.31 0.66
C VAL A 235 4.23 27.69 1.12
N THR A 236 4.35 28.67 0.21
CA THR A 236 3.88 30.04 0.44
C THR A 236 2.36 30.12 0.38
N LYS A 237 1.77 31.21 0.89
CA LYS A 237 0.32 31.47 0.82
C LYS A 237 -0.22 31.48 -0.63
N ASP A 238 0.63 31.88 -1.57
CA ASP A 238 0.29 31.99 -3.00
C ASP A 238 0.65 30.72 -3.79
N TYR A 239 1.13 29.67 -3.13
CA TYR A 239 1.49 28.42 -3.80
C TYR A 239 0.24 27.76 -4.40
N LYS A 240 0.28 27.50 -5.70
CA LYS A 240 -0.80 26.83 -6.42
C LYS A 240 -0.43 25.36 -6.66
N TRP A 241 -1.28 24.48 -6.18
CA TRP A 241 -1.14 23.04 -6.35
C TRP A 241 -1.54 22.56 -7.76
N ASP A 242 -2.33 23.33 -8.47
CA ASP A 242 -2.87 23.08 -9.82
C ASP A 242 -2.27 24.00 -10.91
#